data_476f94fd822a53eb2ca3ccd55f96d640
#
_entry.id   476f94fd822a53eb2ca3ccd55f96d640
#
_cell.length_a   1.000
_cell.length_b   1.000
_cell.length_c   1.000
_cell.angle_alpha   90.00
_cell.angle_beta   90.00
_cell.angle_gamma   90.00
#
_symmetry.space_group_name_H-M   'P 1'
#
loop_
_entity.id
_entity.type
_entity.pdbx_description
1 polymer ?
#
loop_
_entity_poly.entity_id
_entity_poly.type
_entity_poly.pdbx_seq_one_letter_code
_entity_poly.pdbx_strand_id
1 'polypeptide(L)'
;MQIFVSLTSWDGLSELTLFSDFSGFMDRFYVGIENYKEILTSKEFYQVIGNTLEFVILYIPLMLIVSMIVALILNSHVKGVGIFRVLYYIPVITSWVAGALIWKWVLSPEYGAINNILALFGIEGPSWLQSSKWAMPAIVLASVWKDMGYFGLMLMSGLQGINQEYYDAAAIDGAGKIKQFTRITLPLLTPTLFFVLIISLINSFQLFTQIMIMTPDGGPLGSTMVMVERIYKCGFRYYEMGTAAAYSWILFAILLLLTMVQMKLQNKWVNYDD
;
A
#
# COMPACT_ATOMS: atom_id res chain seq x y z
N MET A 1 16.90 15.09 14.77
CA MET A 1 17.18 15.98 13.62
C MET A 1 15.93 16.37 12.87
N GLN A 2 15.18 15.45 12.24
CA GLN A 2 13.99 15.78 11.44
C GLN A 2 12.92 16.62 12.16
N ILE A 3 12.70 16.42 13.47
CA ILE A 3 11.73 17.21 14.23
C ILE A 3 12.11 18.70 14.31
N PHE A 4 13.40 19.01 14.42
CA PHE A 4 13.86 20.40 14.40
C PHE A 4 13.72 21.01 13.01
N VAL A 5 14.07 20.26 11.96
CA VAL A 5 13.93 20.71 10.57
C VAL A 5 12.47 21.01 10.24
N SER A 6 11.50 20.25 10.76
CA SER A 6 10.07 20.48 10.51
C SER A 6 9.54 21.79 11.09
N LEU A 7 10.27 22.39 12.04
CA LEU A 7 9.97 23.67 12.65
C LEU A 7 10.72 24.84 11.98
N THR A 8 11.33 24.61 10.82
CA THR A 8 12.15 25.59 10.11
C THR A 8 11.69 25.76 8.66
N SER A 9 12.06 26.85 8.03
CA SER A 9 11.94 27.11 6.60
C SER A 9 13.18 26.71 5.80
N TRP A 10 14.01 25.78 6.33
CA TRP A 10 15.24 25.37 5.67
C TRP A 10 14.97 24.75 4.29
N ASP A 11 15.74 25.22 3.31
CA ASP A 11 15.60 24.86 1.89
C ASP A 11 16.34 23.56 1.47
N GLY A 12 17.20 23.03 2.34
CA GLY A 12 18.05 21.89 2.03
C GLY A 12 19.30 22.19 1.20
N LEU A 13 19.48 23.43 0.75
CA LEU A 13 20.63 23.88 -0.03
C LEU A 13 21.59 24.71 0.81
N SER A 14 21.06 25.49 1.73
CA SER A 14 21.82 26.28 2.69
C SER A 14 22.59 25.34 3.64
N GLU A 15 23.78 25.80 4.09
CA GLU A 15 24.64 25.02 4.96
C GLU A 15 23.91 24.57 6.22
N LEU A 16 23.91 23.27 6.49
CA LEU A 16 23.24 22.69 7.65
C LEU A 16 24.13 22.83 8.88
N THR A 17 24.04 23.98 9.54
CA THR A 17 24.83 24.28 10.76
C THR A 17 24.17 23.81 12.05
N LEU A 18 23.09 22.99 11.97
CA LEU A 18 22.28 22.54 13.12
C LEU A 18 23.10 21.90 14.25
N PHE A 19 24.24 21.26 13.93
CA PHE A 19 25.11 20.63 14.92
C PHE A 19 26.33 21.47 15.29
N SER A 20 26.77 22.37 14.42
CA SER A 20 27.94 23.25 14.66
C SER A 20 27.54 24.60 15.25
N ASP A 21 26.42 25.15 14.85
CA ASP A 21 25.83 26.40 15.35
C ASP A 21 24.31 26.28 15.38
N PHE A 22 23.78 25.65 16.41
CA PHE A 22 22.36 25.45 16.60
C PHE A 22 21.62 26.78 16.75
N SER A 23 22.20 27.70 17.49
CA SER A 23 21.59 29.02 17.76
C SER A 23 21.45 29.83 16.48
N GLY A 24 22.52 29.99 15.71
CA GLY A 24 22.47 30.73 14.45
C GLY A 24 21.61 30.07 13.38
N PHE A 25 21.53 28.74 13.36
CA PHE A 25 20.63 28.02 12.48
C PHE A 25 19.15 28.29 12.82
N MET A 26 18.81 28.21 14.10
CA MET A 26 17.44 28.46 14.56
C MET A 26 17.04 29.92 14.37
N ASP A 27 17.91 30.87 14.69
CA ASP A 27 17.64 32.30 14.48
C ASP A 27 17.36 32.64 13.02
N ARG A 28 18.00 31.89 12.09
CA ARG A 28 17.85 32.13 10.65
C ARG A 28 16.63 31.45 10.03
N PHE A 29 16.28 30.25 10.46
CA PHE A 29 15.30 29.40 9.77
C PHE A 29 14.07 29.07 10.62
N TYR A 30 14.03 29.35 11.91
CA TYR A 30 12.92 28.94 12.77
C TYR A 30 11.59 29.62 12.42
N VAL A 31 10.58 28.82 12.12
CA VAL A 31 9.20 29.28 11.84
C VAL A 31 8.18 28.68 12.81
N GLY A 32 8.63 27.91 13.80
CA GLY A 32 7.74 27.26 14.76
C GLY A 32 6.82 26.24 14.08
N ILE A 33 5.54 26.30 14.39
CA ILE A 33 4.52 25.36 13.88
C ILE A 33 3.86 25.82 12.58
N GLU A 34 4.38 26.86 11.92
CA GLU A 34 3.74 27.43 10.73
C GLU A 34 3.63 26.41 9.59
N ASN A 35 4.68 25.61 9.33
CA ASN A 35 4.62 24.51 8.35
C ASN A 35 3.43 23.58 8.59
N TYR A 36 3.19 23.19 9.84
CA TYR A 36 2.06 22.31 10.18
C TYR A 36 0.70 23.00 9.96
N LYS A 37 0.59 24.29 10.31
CA LYS A 37 -0.62 25.07 10.15
C LYS A 37 -0.94 25.23 8.66
N GLU A 38 0.04 25.61 7.84
CA GLU A 38 -0.12 25.72 6.39
C GLU A 38 -0.54 24.40 5.76
N ILE A 39 0.12 23.30 6.12
CA ILE A 39 -0.24 21.97 5.63
C ILE A 39 -1.69 21.63 5.99
N LEU A 40 -2.05 21.71 7.27
CA LEU A 40 -3.36 21.29 7.77
C LEU A 40 -4.52 22.21 7.29
N THR A 41 -4.24 23.42 6.81
CA THR A 41 -5.24 24.32 6.22
C THR A 41 -5.29 24.25 4.70
N SER A 42 -4.32 23.61 4.05
CA SER A 42 -4.24 23.53 2.58
C SER A 42 -5.24 22.54 1.99
N LYS A 43 -5.90 22.93 0.89
CA LYS A 43 -6.76 22.02 0.11
C LYS A 43 -6.01 20.82 -0.45
N GLU A 44 -4.74 21.02 -0.77
CA GLU A 44 -3.86 20.00 -1.32
C GLU A 44 -3.61 18.86 -0.33
N PHE A 45 -3.44 19.17 0.97
CA PHE A 45 -3.32 18.16 2.01
C PHE A 45 -4.54 17.24 2.06
N TYR A 46 -5.74 17.77 2.01
CA TYR A 46 -6.97 16.98 2.02
C TYR A 46 -7.13 16.15 0.76
N GLN A 47 -6.69 16.65 -0.40
CA GLN A 47 -6.66 15.87 -1.63
C GLN A 47 -5.68 14.69 -1.52
N VAL A 48 -4.48 14.93 -1.03
CA VAL A 48 -3.43 13.91 -0.82
C VAL A 48 -3.88 12.83 0.16
N ILE A 49 -4.48 13.22 1.27
CA ILE A 49 -5.06 12.27 2.23
C ILE A 49 -6.22 11.49 1.60
N GLY A 50 -7.12 12.15 0.89
CA GLY A 50 -8.23 11.52 0.20
C GLY A 50 -7.77 10.47 -0.80
N ASN A 51 -6.80 10.79 -1.66
CA ASN A 51 -6.22 9.86 -2.62
C ASN A 51 -5.52 8.66 -1.93
N THR A 52 -4.80 8.93 -0.82
CA THR A 52 -4.16 7.86 -0.05
C THR A 52 -5.20 6.92 0.56
N LEU A 53 -6.29 7.46 1.10
CA LEU A 53 -7.39 6.66 1.64
C LEU A 53 -8.14 5.91 0.53
N GLU A 54 -8.37 6.51 -0.64
CA GLU A 54 -8.94 5.83 -1.80
C GLU A 54 -8.09 4.61 -2.18
N PHE A 55 -6.78 4.77 -2.26
CA PHE A 55 -5.88 3.65 -2.51
C PHE A 55 -6.02 2.56 -1.44
N VAL A 56 -5.98 2.90 -0.16
CA VAL A 56 -6.11 1.97 0.97
C VAL A 56 -7.41 1.17 0.89
N ILE A 57 -8.54 1.85 0.66
CA ILE A 57 -9.88 1.25 0.62
C ILE A 57 -10.01 0.29 -0.57
N LEU A 58 -9.44 0.61 -1.71
CA LEU A 58 -9.49 -0.24 -2.90
C LEU A 58 -8.48 -1.38 -2.83
N TYR A 59 -7.25 -1.07 -2.39
CA TYR A 59 -6.14 -2.01 -2.41
C TYR A 59 -6.27 -3.12 -1.36
N ILE A 60 -6.51 -2.78 -0.09
CA ILE A 60 -6.46 -3.76 1.00
C ILE A 60 -7.47 -4.89 0.83
N PRO A 61 -8.77 -4.63 0.58
CA PRO A 61 -9.73 -5.72 0.39
C PRO A 61 -9.40 -6.58 -0.83
N LEU A 62 -9.04 -5.96 -1.95
CA LEU A 62 -8.71 -6.68 -3.18
C LEU A 62 -7.45 -7.54 -3.00
N MET A 63 -6.42 -6.98 -2.38
CA MET A 63 -5.17 -7.68 -2.07
C MET A 63 -5.42 -8.88 -1.15
N LEU A 64 -6.22 -8.72 -0.08
CA LEU A 64 -6.55 -9.82 0.83
C LEU A 64 -7.30 -10.95 0.13
N ILE A 65 -8.30 -10.61 -0.71
CA ILE A 65 -9.06 -11.61 -1.46
C ILE A 65 -8.16 -12.37 -2.42
N VAL A 66 -7.38 -11.66 -3.23
CA VAL A 66 -6.50 -12.29 -4.24
C VAL A 66 -5.40 -13.11 -3.56
N SER A 67 -4.76 -12.59 -2.51
CA SER A 67 -3.73 -13.32 -1.76
C SER A 67 -4.28 -14.53 -1.03
N MET A 68 -5.52 -14.48 -0.53
CA MET A 68 -6.18 -15.63 0.07
C MET A 68 -6.44 -16.73 -0.97
N ILE A 69 -6.93 -16.35 -2.16
CA ILE A 69 -7.13 -17.30 -3.27
C ILE A 69 -5.79 -17.96 -3.64
N VAL A 70 -4.73 -17.17 -3.79
CA VAL A 70 -3.38 -17.66 -4.05
C VAL A 70 -2.93 -18.62 -2.95
N ALA A 71 -3.08 -18.26 -1.67
CA ALA A 71 -2.71 -19.09 -0.54
C ALA A 71 -3.44 -20.43 -0.52
N LEU A 72 -4.74 -20.46 -0.79
CA LEU A 72 -5.55 -21.68 -0.87
C LEU A 72 -5.11 -22.59 -2.01
N ILE A 73 -4.83 -22.04 -3.21
CA ILE A 73 -4.32 -22.78 -4.35
C ILE A 73 -2.97 -23.42 -4.01
N LEU A 74 -2.08 -22.66 -3.38
CA LEU A 74 -0.73 -23.13 -3.03
C LEU A 74 -0.71 -24.15 -1.91
N ASN A 75 -1.66 -24.06 -0.99
CA ASN A 75 -1.83 -25.03 0.10
C ASN A 75 -2.49 -26.34 -0.40
N SER A 76 -3.03 -26.35 -1.62
CA SER A 76 -3.65 -27.54 -2.19
C SER A 76 -2.59 -28.54 -2.71
N HIS A 77 -2.90 -29.84 -2.66
CA HIS A 77 -2.04 -30.92 -3.15
C HIS A 77 -2.20 -31.18 -4.67
N VAL A 78 -2.51 -30.14 -5.46
CA VAL A 78 -2.73 -30.27 -6.91
C VAL A 78 -1.39 -30.45 -7.65
N LYS A 79 -1.37 -31.38 -8.62
CA LYS A 79 -0.21 -31.53 -9.51
C LYS A 79 0.07 -30.24 -10.26
N GLY A 80 1.33 -29.78 -10.29
CA GLY A 80 1.71 -28.53 -10.96
C GLY A 80 1.82 -27.30 -10.06
N VAL A 81 1.49 -27.37 -8.77
CA VAL A 81 1.65 -26.27 -7.79
C VAL A 81 3.05 -25.65 -7.82
N GLY A 82 4.10 -26.45 -8.12
CA GLY A 82 5.47 -25.94 -8.24
C GLY A 82 5.64 -24.89 -9.35
N ILE A 83 5.05 -25.12 -10.53
CA ILE A 83 5.09 -24.14 -11.65
C ILE A 83 4.28 -22.91 -11.26
N PHE A 84 3.13 -23.10 -10.63
CA PHE A 84 2.29 -22.01 -10.16
C PHE A 84 3.04 -21.14 -9.14
N ARG A 85 3.83 -21.75 -8.24
CA ARG A 85 4.70 -21.03 -7.29
C ARG A 85 5.68 -20.10 -8.00
N VAL A 86 6.30 -20.52 -9.08
CA VAL A 86 7.21 -19.68 -9.86
C VAL A 86 6.46 -18.49 -10.49
N LEU A 87 5.34 -18.76 -11.13
CA LEU A 87 4.58 -17.74 -11.87
C LEU A 87 4.08 -16.59 -10.99
N TYR A 88 3.51 -16.89 -9.82
CA TYR A 88 3.02 -15.81 -8.95
C TYR A 88 4.13 -15.16 -8.12
N TYR A 89 5.32 -15.81 -8.00
CA TYR A 89 6.45 -15.24 -7.27
C TYR A 89 7.29 -14.28 -8.14
N ILE A 90 7.25 -14.42 -9.46
CA ILE A 90 7.93 -13.49 -10.39
C ILE A 90 7.61 -12.02 -10.11
N PRO A 91 6.34 -11.60 -9.93
CA PRO A 91 6.03 -10.22 -9.55
C PRO A 91 6.73 -9.77 -8.26
N VAL A 92 6.82 -10.63 -7.26
CA VAL A 92 7.40 -10.30 -5.94
C VAL A 92 8.87 -9.93 -6.04
N ILE A 93 9.65 -10.65 -6.85
CA ILE A 93 11.09 -10.41 -7.02
C ILE A 93 11.39 -9.29 -8.02
N THR A 94 10.43 -8.91 -8.86
CA THR A 94 10.59 -7.84 -9.83
C THR A 94 10.70 -6.49 -9.12
N SER A 95 11.62 -5.60 -9.52
CA SER A 95 11.67 -4.25 -8.95
C SER A 95 10.39 -3.46 -9.26
N TRP A 96 9.99 -2.57 -8.36
CA TRP A 96 8.83 -1.69 -8.62
C TRP A 96 8.99 -0.83 -9.87
N VAL A 97 10.23 -0.40 -10.18
CA VAL A 97 10.52 0.37 -11.40
C VAL A 97 10.16 -0.43 -12.65
N ALA A 98 10.65 -1.66 -12.74
CA ALA A 98 10.34 -2.54 -13.87
C ALA A 98 8.86 -2.91 -13.92
N GLY A 99 8.25 -3.26 -12.79
CA GLY A 99 6.83 -3.59 -12.69
C GLY A 99 5.94 -2.44 -13.14
N ALA A 100 6.22 -1.22 -12.68
CA ALA A 100 5.47 -0.02 -13.06
C ALA A 100 5.58 0.30 -14.56
N LEU A 101 6.77 0.12 -15.17
CA LEU A 101 6.95 0.29 -16.63
C LEU A 101 6.17 -0.77 -17.41
N ILE A 102 6.17 -2.03 -16.98
CA ILE A 102 5.37 -3.10 -17.58
C ILE A 102 3.88 -2.74 -17.53
N TRP A 103 3.37 -2.32 -16.36
CA TRP A 103 1.97 -1.95 -16.21
C TRP A 103 1.60 -0.69 -17.00
N LYS A 104 2.51 0.28 -17.11
CA LYS A 104 2.30 1.45 -17.98
C LYS A 104 2.12 1.05 -19.44
N TRP A 105 2.87 0.05 -19.91
CA TRP A 105 2.70 -0.50 -21.25
C TRP A 105 1.40 -1.31 -21.37
N VAL A 106 1.11 -2.21 -20.42
CA VAL A 106 -0.10 -3.06 -20.38
C VAL A 106 -1.39 -2.21 -20.38
N LEU A 107 -1.36 -1.05 -19.72
CA LEU A 107 -2.47 -0.09 -19.57
C LEU A 107 -2.47 1.01 -20.64
N SER A 108 -1.61 0.93 -21.66
CA SER A 108 -1.62 1.92 -22.74
C SER A 108 -2.96 1.93 -23.47
N PRO A 109 -3.56 3.12 -23.73
CA PRO A 109 -4.85 3.21 -24.41
C PRO A 109 -4.83 2.62 -25.81
N GLU A 110 -3.74 2.83 -26.56
CA GLU A 110 -3.66 2.51 -27.98
C GLU A 110 -3.21 1.07 -28.28
N TYR A 111 -2.24 0.58 -27.51
CA TYR A 111 -1.60 -0.73 -27.77
C TYR A 111 -1.48 -1.62 -26.53
N GLY A 112 -2.11 -1.23 -25.43
CA GLY A 112 -2.06 -1.97 -24.17
C GLY A 112 -2.83 -3.29 -24.25
N ALA A 113 -2.27 -4.31 -23.60
CA ALA A 113 -2.86 -5.65 -23.61
C ALA A 113 -4.28 -5.68 -23.06
N ILE A 114 -4.59 -4.88 -22.03
CA ILE A 114 -5.94 -4.86 -21.43
C ILE A 114 -6.95 -4.29 -22.40
N ASN A 115 -6.68 -3.15 -23.06
CA ASN A 115 -7.60 -2.57 -24.02
C ASN A 115 -7.77 -3.45 -25.26
N ASN A 116 -6.72 -4.12 -25.70
CA ASN A 116 -6.84 -5.09 -26.80
C ASN A 116 -7.75 -6.28 -26.43
N ILE A 117 -7.66 -6.80 -25.20
CA ILE A 117 -8.55 -7.86 -24.72
C ILE A 117 -9.99 -7.33 -24.62
N LEU A 118 -10.24 -6.14 -24.09
CA LEU A 118 -11.55 -5.53 -24.02
C LEU A 118 -12.17 -5.33 -25.40
N ALA A 119 -11.36 -4.93 -26.38
CA ALA A 119 -11.79 -4.76 -27.76
C ALA A 119 -12.27 -6.06 -28.43
N LEU A 120 -11.73 -7.24 -28.04
CA LEU A 120 -12.22 -8.55 -28.49
C LEU A 120 -13.69 -8.80 -28.07
N PHE A 121 -14.13 -8.17 -26.99
CA PHE A 121 -15.51 -8.22 -26.50
C PHE A 121 -16.36 -7.02 -26.94
N GLY A 122 -15.84 -6.16 -27.83
CA GLY A 122 -16.53 -4.95 -28.30
C GLY A 122 -16.60 -3.83 -27.26
N ILE A 123 -15.75 -3.85 -26.24
CA ILE A 123 -15.69 -2.86 -25.16
C ILE A 123 -14.53 -1.90 -25.43
N GLU A 124 -14.83 -0.60 -25.53
CA GLU A 124 -13.79 0.42 -25.57
C GLU A 124 -13.17 0.60 -24.16
N GLY A 125 -11.89 0.25 -24.05
CA GLY A 125 -11.15 0.43 -22.81
C GLY A 125 -10.86 1.91 -22.54
N PRO A 126 -10.82 2.33 -21.25
CA PRO A 126 -10.54 3.72 -20.90
C PRO A 126 -9.05 4.06 -21.08
N SER A 127 -8.75 5.36 -21.08
CA SER A 127 -7.39 5.86 -20.93
C SER A 127 -6.97 5.75 -19.45
N TRP A 128 -6.59 4.55 -19.03
CA TRP A 128 -6.39 4.16 -17.62
C TRP A 128 -5.61 5.20 -16.81
N LEU A 129 -4.37 5.50 -17.21
CA LEU A 129 -3.47 6.37 -16.44
C LEU A 129 -3.67 7.87 -16.73
N GLN A 130 -4.43 8.21 -17.77
CA GLN A 130 -4.70 9.59 -18.19
C GLN A 130 -6.08 10.08 -17.72
N SER A 131 -6.86 9.22 -17.10
CA SER A 131 -8.18 9.54 -16.54
C SER A 131 -8.11 9.68 -15.03
N SER A 132 -8.58 10.80 -14.48
CA SER A 132 -8.65 11.02 -13.03
C SER A 132 -9.48 9.96 -12.30
N LYS A 133 -10.46 9.36 -12.98
CA LYS A 133 -11.31 8.30 -12.43
C LYS A 133 -10.61 6.93 -12.40
N TRP A 134 -9.79 6.62 -13.41
CA TRP A 134 -9.24 5.28 -13.61
C TRP A 134 -7.79 5.14 -13.16
N ALA A 135 -7.08 6.26 -12.96
CA ALA A 135 -5.66 6.23 -12.62
C ALA A 135 -5.39 5.52 -11.28
N MET A 136 -6.15 5.84 -10.22
CA MET A 136 -5.98 5.18 -8.92
C MET A 136 -6.36 3.69 -8.97
N PRO A 137 -7.51 3.26 -9.52
CA PRO A 137 -7.81 1.84 -9.72
C PRO A 137 -6.75 1.08 -10.53
N ALA A 138 -6.16 1.70 -11.55
CA ALA A 138 -5.09 1.11 -12.35
C ALA A 138 -3.82 0.85 -11.52
N ILE A 139 -3.45 1.79 -10.65
CA ILE A 139 -2.32 1.64 -9.71
C ILE A 139 -2.62 0.55 -8.68
N VAL A 140 -3.85 0.48 -8.17
CA VAL A 140 -4.29 -0.59 -7.26
C VAL A 140 -4.12 -1.96 -7.91
N LEU A 141 -4.54 -2.11 -9.17
CA LEU A 141 -4.42 -3.38 -9.90
C LEU A 141 -2.95 -3.82 -10.05
N ALA A 142 -2.06 -2.88 -10.41
CA ALA A 142 -0.63 -3.13 -10.50
C ALA A 142 -0.03 -3.51 -9.13
N SER A 143 -0.47 -2.84 -8.05
CA SER A 143 -0.01 -3.11 -6.69
C SER A 143 -0.46 -4.48 -6.19
N VAL A 144 -1.72 -4.85 -6.42
CA VAL A 144 -2.24 -6.18 -6.08
C VAL A 144 -1.47 -7.27 -6.81
N TRP A 145 -1.25 -7.11 -8.12
CA TRP A 145 -0.44 -8.06 -8.91
C TRP A 145 0.97 -8.24 -8.33
N LYS A 146 1.58 -7.14 -7.91
CA LYS A 146 2.94 -7.15 -7.35
C LYS A 146 3.00 -7.87 -5.99
N ASP A 147 2.01 -7.62 -5.14
CA ASP A 147 2.06 -7.97 -3.72
C ASP A 147 1.33 -9.29 -3.41
N MET A 148 0.45 -9.78 -4.31
CA MET A 148 -0.37 -10.98 -4.08
C MET A 148 0.47 -12.23 -3.71
N GLY A 149 1.66 -12.35 -4.27
CA GLY A 149 2.55 -13.47 -3.98
C GLY A 149 3.16 -13.40 -2.59
N TYR A 150 3.59 -12.22 -2.16
CA TYR A 150 4.17 -11.99 -0.84
C TYR A 150 3.16 -12.26 0.28
N PHE A 151 1.99 -11.65 0.20
CA PHE A 151 0.93 -11.87 1.18
C PHE A 151 0.29 -13.26 1.06
N GLY A 152 0.23 -13.82 -0.16
CA GLY A 152 -0.22 -15.18 -0.38
C GLY A 152 0.66 -16.23 0.33
N LEU A 153 1.99 -16.06 0.33
CA LEU A 153 2.91 -16.92 1.09
C LEU A 153 2.72 -16.79 2.61
N MET A 154 2.51 -15.57 3.11
CA MET A 154 2.24 -15.35 4.54
C MET A 154 0.95 -16.06 4.96
N LEU A 155 -0.13 -15.90 4.18
CA LEU A 155 -1.41 -16.56 4.46
C LEU A 155 -1.29 -18.09 4.33
N MET A 156 -0.54 -18.59 3.34
CA MET A 156 -0.27 -20.02 3.20
C MET A 156 0.46 -20.59 4.43
N SER A 157 1.45 -19.88 4.96
CA SER A 157 2.14 -20.29 6.20
C SER A 157 1.18 -20.38 7.38
N GLY A 158 0.26 -19.40 7.51
CA GLY A 158 -0.79 -19.46 8.53
C GLY A 158 -1.75 -20.63 8.33
N LEU A 159 -2.15 -20.92 7.09
CA LEU A 159 -3.00 -22.08 6.78
C LEU A 159 -2.34 -23.41 7.15
N GLN A 160 -1.03 -23.53 6.97
CA GLN A 160 -0.27 -24.74 7.34
C GLN A 160 -0.12 -24.93 8.85
N GLY A 161 -0.30 -23.86 9.63
CA GLY A 161 -0.31 -23.93 11.10
C GLY A 161 -1.61 -24.49 11.69
N ILE A 162 -2.69 -24.59 10.90
CA ILE A 162 -3.98 -25.08 11.40
C ILE A 162 -3.95 -26.62 11.46
N ASN A 163 -4.25 -27.20 12.64
CA ASN A 163 -4.25 -28.65 12.83
C ASN A 163 -5.32 -29.31 11.94
N GLN A 164 -4.93 -30.37 11.23
CA GLN A 164 -5.81 -31.15 10.35
C GLN A 164 -6.97 -31.80 11.13
N GLU A 165 -6.80 -32.12 12.40
CA GLU A 165 -7.82 -32.73 13.24
C GLU A 165 -9.13 -31.90 13.31
N TYR A 166 -9.04 -30.57 13.24
CA TYR A 166 -10.23 -29.72 13.18
C TYR A 166 -11.07 -29.95 11.94
N TYR A 167 -10.40 -30.18 10.79
CA TYR A 167 -11.09 -30.45 9.54
C TYR A 167 -11.66 -31.87 9.48
N ASP A 168 -10.96 -32.85 10.06
CA ASP A 168 -11.41 -34.23 10.13
C ASP A 168 -12.63 -34.38 11.04
N ALA A 169 -12.63 -33.75 12.20
CA ALA A 169 -13.79 -33.70 13.10
C ALA A 169 -15.01 -33.03 12.42
N ALA A 170 -14.79 -31.87 11.77
CA ALA A 170 -15.85 -31.19 11.06
C ALA A 170 -16.40 -31.99 9.87
N ALA A 171 -15.56 -32.80 9.22
CA ALA A 171 -16.00 -33.68 8.13
C ALA A 171 -16.89 -34.83 8.66
N ILE A 172 -16.58 -35.37 9.84
CA ILE A 172 -17.42 -36.37 10.53
C ILE A 172 -18.79 -35.76 10.85
N ASP A 173 -18.82 -34.49 11.29
CA ASP A 173 -20.05 -33.73 11.56
C ASP A 173 -20.79 -33.29 10.28
N GLY A 174 -20.35 -33.69 9.10
CA GLY A 174 -20.97 -33.36 7.81
C GLY A 174 -20.77 -31.92 7.34
N ALA A 175 -19.76 -31.21 7.83
CA ALA A 175 -19.46 -29.86 7.39
C ALA A 175 -18.81 -29.84 6.00
N GLY A 176 -19.47 -29.26 5.02
CA GLY A 176 -18.92 -29.01 3.67
C GLY A 176 -17.78 -27.98 3.69
N LYS A 177 -16.99 -27.91 2.60
CA LYS A 177 -15.79 -27.06 2.48
C LYS A 177 -16.01 -25.57 2.77
N ILE A 178 -17.14 -25.00 2.36
CA ILE A 178 -17.46 -23.59 2.64
C ILE A 178 -17.66 -23.40 4.16
N LYS A 179 -18.33 -24.31 4.85
CA LYS A 179 -18.54 -24.26 6.30
C LYS A 179 -17.23 -24.43 7.06
N GLN A 180 -16.36 -25.33 6.61
CA GLN A 180 -15.00 -25.51 7.14
C GLN A 180 -14.18 -24.20 6.95
N PHE A 181 -14.20 -23.60 5.77
CA PHE A 181 -13.50 -22.35 5.52
C PHE A 181 -13.98 -21.21 6.44
N THR A 182 -15.30 -20.99 6.54
CA THR A 182 -15.86 -19.86 7.28
C THR A 182 -15.84 -20.05 8.80
N ARG A 183 -15.91 -21.29 9.30
CA ARG A 183 -16.03 -21.60 10.73
C ARG A 183 -14.74 -22.12 11.38
N ILE A 184 -13.78 -22.60 10.58
CA ILE A 184 -12.50 -23.14 11.07
C ILE A 184 -11.35 -22.31 10.49
N THR A 185 -11.18 -22.34 9.17
CA THR A 185 -10.01 -21.74 8.53
C THR A 185 -9.94 -20.24 8.81
N LEU A 186 -11.00 -19.48 8.55
CA LEU A 186 -10.99 -18.03 8.66
C LEU A 186 -10.80 -17.55 10.11
N PRO A 187 -11.48 -18.12 11.13
CA PRO A 187 -11.23 -17.76 12.53
C PRO A 187 -9.83 -18.10 13.02
N LEU A 188 -9.30 -19.28 12.71
CA LEU A 188 -7.96 -19.70 13.14
C LEU A 188 -6.84 -18.97 12.36
N LEU A 189 -7.14 -18.43 11.19
CA LEU A 189 -6.20 -17.62 10.40
C LEU A 189 -6.16 -16.14 10.83
N THR A 190 -7.03 -15.72 11.76
CA THR A 190 -7.12 -14.30 12.15
C THR A 190 -5.81 -13.69 12.67
N PRO A 191 -4.89 -14.40 13.37
CA PRO A 191 -3.61 -13.83 13.74
C PRO A 191 -2.74 -13.47 12.52
N THR A 192 -2.70 -14.36 11.53
CA THR A 192 -1.97 -14.10 10.27
C THR A 192 -2.62 -13.00 9.45
N LEU A 193 -3.96 -12.99 9.36
CA LEU A 193 -4.72 -11.92 8.69
C LEU A 193 -4.46 -10.56 9.34
N PHE A 194 -4.41 -10.50 10.65
CA PHE A 194 -4.11 -9.28 11.38
C PHE A 194 -2.70 -8.75 11.06
N PHE A 195 -1.71 -9.63 11.03
CA PHE A 195 -0.34 -9.28 10.66
C PHE A 195 -0.25 -8.76 9.23
N VAL A 196 -0.91 -9.44 8.28
CA VAL A 196 -1.00 -9.00 6.87
C VAL A 196 -1.67 -7.65 6.77
N LEU A 197 -2.75 -7.40 7.53
CA LEU A 197 -3.44 -6.11 7.56
C LEU A 197 -2.55 -4.97 8.05
N ILE A 198 -1.77 -5.18 9.12
CA ILE A 198 -0.85 -4.15 9.62
C ILE A 198 0.18 -3.79 8.55
N ILE A 199 0.85 -4.80 7.98
CA ILE A 199 1.90 -4.56 6.98
C ILE A 199 1.32 -3.90 5.73
N SER A 200 0.19 -4.39 5.23
CA SER A 200 -0.44 -3.84 4.03
C SER A 200 -0.90 -2.39 4.22
N LEU A 201 -1.40 -2.05 5.41
CA LEU A 201 -1.78 -0.67 5.73
C LEU A 201 -0.55 0.26 5.74
N ILE A 202 0.51 -0.13 6.44
CA ILE A 202 1.76 0.66 6.48
C ILE A 202 2.32 0.86 5.07
N ASN A 203 2.40 -0.20 4.26
CA ASN A 203 2.88 -0.14 2.88
C ASN A 203 2.00 0.75 2.00
N SER A 204 0.69 0.74 2.22
CA SER A 204 -0.26 1.56 1.46
C SER A 204 -0.05 3.06 1.67
N PHE A 205 0.30 3.48 2.87
CA PHE A 205 0.62 4.89 3.14
C PHE A 205 2.01 5.29 2.65
N GLN A 206 2.90 4.34 2.40
CA GLN A 206 4.26 4.55 1.89
C GLN A 206 4.37 4.37 0.37
N LEU A 207 3.26 4.31 -0.32
CA LEU A 207 3.14 4.24 -1.76
C LEU A 207 3.88 5.40 -2.44
N PHE A 208 4.86 5.11 -3.33
CA PHE A 208 5.67 6.12 -3.99
C PHE A 208 6.09 5.74 -5.41
N THR A 209 6.91 4.68 -5.57
CA THR A 209 7.58 4.36 -6.85
C THR A 209 6.59 4.13 -7.98
N GLN A 210 5.49 3.42 -7.73
CA GLN A 210 4.46 3.16 -8.72
C GLN A 210 3.75 4.44 -9.16
N ILE A 211 3.47 5.37 -8.24
CA ILE A 211 2.89 6.69 -8.57
C ILE A 211 3.86 7.47 -9.44
N MET A 212 5.11 7.59 -9.00
CA MET A 212 6.13 8.38 -9.69
C MET A 212 6.36 7.93 -11.14
N ILE A 213 6.22 6.62 -11.42
CA ILE A 213 6.47 6.07 -12.75
C ILE A 213 5.20 5.99 -13.58
N MET A 214 4.09 5.48 -13.02
CA MET A 214 2.86 5.26 -13.77
C MET A 214 2.09 6.55 -14.02
N THR A 215 2.03 7.43 -13.03
CA THR A 215 1.29 8.70 -13.07
C THR A 215 2.14 9.86 -12.55
N PRO A 216 3.20 10.23 -13.29
CA PRO A 216 4.09 11.33 -12.88
C PRO A 216 3.30 12.57 -12.47
N ASP A 217 3.85 13.30 -11.53
CA ASP A 217 3.28 14.55 -11.01
C ASP A 217 1.91 14.44 -10.30
N GLY A 218 1.59 13.21 -9.82
CA GLY A 218 0.33 12.94 -9.13
C GLY A 218 -0.84 12.66 -10.08
N GLY A 219 -0.54 12.39 -11.38
CA GLY A 219 -1.52 12.04 -12.40
C GLY A 219 -2.48 13.16 -12.79
N PRO A 220 -3.51 12.84 -13.57
CA PRO A 220 -4.48 13.83 -14.06
C PRO A 220 -5.16 14.56 -12.90
N LEU A 221 -5.08 15.89 -12.88
CA LEU A 221 -5.66 16.74 -11.83
C LEU A 221 -5.20 16.40 -10.40
N GLY A 222 -4.02 15.80 -10.23
CA GLY A 222 -3.51 15.36 -8.93
C GLY A 222 -4.27 14.17 -8.34
N SER A 223 -5.04 13.41 -9.13
CA SER A 223 -5.89 12.30 -8.66
C SER A 223 -5.15 11.12 -8.07
N THR A 224 -3.84 11.04 -8.26
CA THR A 224 -2.99 9.99 -7.69
C THR A 224 -1.87 10.53 -6.81
N MET A 225 -1.89 11.83 -6.51
CA MET A 225 -0.91 12.42 -5.60
C MET A 225 -1.16 11.90 -4.18
N VAL A 226 -0.15 11.23 -3.61
CA VAL A 226 -0.19 10.61 -2.27
C VAL A 226 0.84 11.26 -1.34
N MET A 227 0.76 10.91 -0.04
CA MET A 227 1.59 11.54 1.01
C MET A 227 3.08 11.49 0.70
N VAL A 228 3.64 10.33 0.34
CA VAL A 228 5.10 10.20 0.13
C VAL A 228 5.54 10.94 -1.14
N GLU A 229 4.72 10.96 -2.19
CA GLU A 229 5.01 11.77 -3.38
C GLU A 229 5.02 13.26 -3.05
N ARG A 230 4.09 13.73 -2.20
CA ARG A 230 4.07 15.12 -1.76
C ARG A 230 5.31 15.47 -0.93
N ILE A 231 5.72 14.60 0.00
CA ILE A 231 6.96 14.75 0.77
C ILE A 231 8.15 14.89 -0.19
N TYR A 232 8.24 14.01 -1.18
CA TYR A 232 9.30 14.05 -2.18
C TYR A 232 9.31 15.36 -2.98
N LYS A 233 8.15 15.83 -3.44
CA LYS A 233 8.04 17.10 -4.18
C LYS A 233 8.47 18.28 -3.33
N CYS A 234 7.98 18.39 -2.09
CA CYS A 234 8.39 19.46 -1.19
C CYS A 234 9.90 19.46 -0.97
N GLY A 235 10.49 18.31 -0.65
CA GLY A 235 11.90 18.24 -0.32
C GLY A 235 12.84 18.40 -1.52
N PHE A 236 12.55 17.72 -2.64
CA PHE A 236 13.50 17.57 -3.74
C PHE A 236 13.16 18.35 -5.01
N ARG A 237 11.93 18.83 -5.14
CA ARG A 237 11.53 19.67 -6.29
C ARG A 237 11.37 21.13 -5.93
N TYR A 238 10.80 21.40 -4.76
CA TYR A 238 10.51 22.78 -4.34
C TYR A 238 11.57 23.32 -3.39
N TYR A 239 12.47 22.45 -2.90
CA TYR A 239 13.50 22.83 -1.93
C TYR A 239 12.92 23.40 -0.65
N GLU A 240 11.82 22.83 -0.17
CA GLU A 240 11.13 23.17 1.06
C GLU A 240 11.29 22.03 2.08
N MET A 241 12.53 21.83 2.55
CA MET A 241 12.86 20.69 3.44
C MET A 241 12.13 20.77 4.78
N GLY A 242 11.87 21.97 5.28
CA GLY A 242 11.07 22.18 6.48
C GLY A 242 9.64 21.65 6.32
N THR A 243 8.99 22.00 5.22
CA THR A 243 7.65 21.52 4.86
C THR A 243 7.64 20.01 4.62
N ALA A 244 8.64 19.47 3.91
CA ALA A 244 8.77 18.02 3.68
C ALA A 244 8.92 17.24 4.99
N ALA A 245 9.72 17.76 5.93
CA ALA A 245 9.87 17.18 7.27
C ALA A 245 8.56 17.23 8.07
N ALA A 246 7.80 18.32 7.98
CA ALA A 246 6.49 18.44 8.63
C ALA A 246 5.47 17.43 8.07
N TYR A 247 5.37 17.28 6.74
CA TYR A 247 4.56 16.22 6.11
C TYR A 247 4.97 14.82 6.57
N SER A 248 6.28 14.56 6.71
CA SER A 248 6.80 13.26 7.18
C SER A 248 6.37 12.97 8.63
N TRP A 249 6.36 13.98 9.51
CA TRP A 249 5.88 13.85 10.88
C TRP A 249 4.37 13.65 10.96
N ILE A 250 3.59 14.32 10.10
CA ILE A 250 2.15 14.09 9.98
C ILE A 250 1.89 12.64 9.54
N LEU A 251 2.58 12.15 8.51
CA LEU A 251 2.48 10.77 8.05
C LEU A 251 2.83 9.77 9.16
N PHE A 252 3.92 10.01 9.89
CA PHE A 252 4.30 9.20 11.04
C PHE A 252 3.20 9.17 12.12
N ALA A 253 2.65 10.31 12.47
CA ALA A 253 1.57 10.40 13.46
C ALA A 253 0.31 9.64 13.00
N ILE A 254 -0.07 9.74 11.72
CA ILE A 254 -1.19 8.99 11.15
C ILE A 254 -0.94 7.48 11.26
N LEU A 255 0.23 7.00 10.83
CA LEU A 255 0.59 5.58 10.89
C LEU A 255 0.64 5.07 12.33
N LEU A 256 1.20 5.85 13.24
CA LEU A 256 1.25 5.49 14.67
C LEU A 256 -0.16 5.34 15.24
N LEU A 257 -1.04 6.30 14.99
CA LEU A 257 -2.43 6.25 15.45
C LEU A 257 -3.18 5.05 14.86
N LEU A 258 -3.05 4.82 13.56
CA LEU A 258 -3.69 3.67 12.88
C LEU A 258 -3.20 2.34 13.47
N THR A 259 -1.88 2.21 13.68
CA THR A 259 -1.30 0.99 14.27
C THR A 259 -1.78 0.78 15.71
N MET A 260 -1.82 1.85 16.52
CA MET A 260 -2.36 1.76 17.90
C MET A 260 -3.83 1.35 17.91
N VAL A 261 -4.65 1.88 16.98
CA VAL A 261 -6.05 1.49 16.85
C VAL A 261 -6.17 0.02 16.43
N GLN A 262 -5.39 -0.43 15.46
CA GLN A 262 -5.36 -1.85 15.04
C GLN A 262 -4.99 -2.77 16.20
N MET A 263 -3.91 -2.46 16.93
CA MET A 263 -3.48 -3.27 18.09
C MET A 263 -4.55 -3.31 19.20
N LYS A 264 -5.25 -2.20 19.45
CA LYS A 264 -6.34 -2.18 20.43
C LYS A 264 -7.56 -3.00 19.98
N LEU A 265 -7.83 -3.03 18.68
CA LEU A 265 -8.92 -3.81 18.10
C LEU A 265 -8.59 -5.31 18.00
N GLN A 266 -7.31 -5.69 17.99
CA GLN A 266 -6.83 -7.06 17.89
C GLN A 266 -7.57 -8.00 18.84
N ASN A 267 -7.65 -7.64 20.12
CA ASN A 267 -8.26 -8.46 21.18
C ASN A 267 -9.76 -8.75 20.97
N LYS A 268 -10.42 -8.11 20.00
CA LYS A 268 -11.85 -8.29 19.74
C LYS A 268 -12.17 -9.31 18.66
N TRP A 269 -11.23 -9.60 17.76
CA TRP A 269 -11.51 -10.41 16.59
C TRP A 269 -10.40 -11.41 16.23
N VAL A 270 -9.21 -11.28 16.82
CA VAL A 270 -8.12 -12.21 16.61
C VAL A 270 -8.24 -13.35 17.62
N ASN A 271 -8.34 -14.57 17.13
CA ASN A 271 -8.38 -15.78 17.94
C ASN A 271 -6.96 -16.36 17.99
N TYR A 272 -6.37 -16.38 19.17
CA TYR A 272 -5.16 -17.16 19.44
C TYR A 272 -5.61 -18.50 20.00
N ASP A 273 -5.05 -19.62 19.48
CA ASP A 273 -5.21 -20.93 20.10
C ASP A 273 -4.49 -20.87 21.46
N ASP A 274 -5.25 -20.76 22.55
CA ASP A 274 -4.80 -20.95 23.93
C ASP A 274 -4.87 -22.44 24.29
#